data_e7688fd6f71234565a044f12b8b130ba
#
_entry.id   e7688fd6f71234565a044f12b8b130ba
#
_cell.length_a   1.000
_cell.length_b   1.000
_cell.length_c   1.000
_cell.angle_alpha   90.00
_cell.angle_beta   90.00
_cell.angle_gamma   90.00
#
_symmetry.space_group_name_H-M   'P 1'
#
loop_
_entity.id
_entity.type
_entity.pdbx_description
1 polymer ?
#
loop_
_entity_poly.entity_id
_entity_poly.type
_entity_poly.pdbx_seq_one_letter_code
_entity_poly.pdbx_strand_id
1 'polypeptide(L)'
;MDFWRVKRKETRIILAIPVVIEGEDADNQHFIEETTTENVSKLGACIVVNRVLKLGSVISLSAFQGKFSCKAEVKAIWIEESEKKKKVGVRFVEPPINWVVS
;
A
#
# COMPACT_ATOMS: atom_id res chain seq x y z
N MET A 1 -8.83 -26.17 -2.72
CA MET A 1 -9.95 -25.44 -3.24
C MET A 1 -9.81 -23.94 -3.05
N ASP A 2 -9.88 -23.22 -4.10
CA ASP A 2 -9.59 -21.79 -4.06
C ASP A 2 -10.81 -20.93 -4.28
N PHE A 3 -11.91 -21.34 -3.66
CA PHE A 3 -13.16 -20.60 -3.86
C PHE A 3 -13.02 -19.12 -3.49
N TRP A 4 -12.11 -18.79 -2.58
CA TRP A 4 -11.90 -17.40 -2.21
C TRP A 4 -11.36 -16.56 -3.37
N ARG A 5 -10.74 -17.17 -4.35
CA ARG A 5 -10.28 -16.45 -5.52
C ARG A 5 -11.43 -15.92 -6.35
N VAL A 6 -12.51 -16.65 -6.35
CA VAL A 6 -13.67 -16.28 -7.15
C VAL A 6 -14.24 -14.95 -6.68
N LYS A 7 -14.00 -14.64 -5.43
CA LYS A 7 -14.50 -13.40 -4.85
C LYS A 7 -13.57 -12.23 -5.08
N ARG A 8 -12.40 -12.49 -5.59
CA ARG A 8 -11.43 -11.43 -5.84
C ARG A 8 -11.84 -10.71 -7.11
N LYS A 9 -12.15 -9.43 -6.97
CA LYS A 9 -12.64 -8.63 -8.08
C LYS A 9 -11.58 -7.72 -8.66
N GLU A 10 -10.41 -7.70 -8.05
CA GLU A 10 -9.33 -6.85 -8.49
C GLU A 10 -8.22 -7.68 -9.09
N THR A 11 -7.73 -7.23 -10.23
CA THR A 11 -6.54 -7.80 -10.81
C THR A 11 -5.34 -7.08 -10.24
N ARG A 12 -4.38 -7.84 -9.76
CA ARG A 12 -3.12 -7.27 -9.26
C ARG A 12 -2.10 -7.30 -10.36
N ILE A 13 -1.42 -6.18 -10.53
CA ILE A 13 -0.40 -6.02 -11.55
C ILE A 13 0.93 -5.84 -10.84
N ILE A 14 1.94 -6.63 -11.21
CA ILE A 14 3.29 -6.49 -10.66
C ILE A 14 3.91 -5.26 -11.29
N LEU A 15 4.04 -4.21 -10.50
CA LEU A 15 4.51 -2.94 -11.01
C LEU A 15 5.13 -2.14 -9.86
N ALA A 16 6.36 -1.69 -10.06
CA ALA A 16 7.07 -0.89 -9.07
C ALA A 16 6.87 0.58 -9.40
N ILE A 17 6.13 1.26 -8.56
CA ILE A 17 5.86 2.68 -8.72
C ILE A 17 6.46 3.41 -7.53
N PRO A 18 7.28 4.45 -7.75
CA PRO A 18 7.76 5.27 -6.65
C PRO A 18 6.59 5.99 -5.98
N VAL A 19 6.51 5.88 -4.67
CA VAL A 19 5.44 6.51 -3.89
C VAL A 19 6.04 7.13 -2.64
N VAL A 20 5.32 8.09 -2.08
CA VAL A 20 5.63 8.67 -0.78
C VAL A 20 4.48 8.34 0.14
N ILE A 21 4.79 7.75 1.29
CA ILE A 21 3.78 7.44 2.29
C ILE A 21 4.03 8.29 3.52
N GLU A 22 2.95 8.69 4.17
CA GLU A 22 3.02 9.53 5.36
C GLU A 22 1.93 9.11 6.33
N GLY A 23 2.28 9.07 7.60
CA GLY A 23 1.32 8.71 8.64
C GLY A 23 2.01 8.50 9.96
N GLU A 24 1.40 7.67 10.81
CA GLU A 24 1.98 7.27 12.08
C GLU A 24 2.26 5.78 12.06
N ASP A 25 3.40 5.40 12.58
CA ASP A 25 3.77 3.98 12.67
C ASP A 25 3.16 3.33 13.92
N ALA A 26 3.52 2.07 14.17
CA ALA A 26 2.95 1.33 15.30
C ALA A 26 3.32 1.93 16.66
N ASP A 27 4.36 2.73 16.71
CA ASP A 27 4.79 3.42 17.93
C ASP A 27 4.25 4.84 18.01
N ASN A 28 3.29 5.18 17.17
CA ASN A 28 2.66 6.50 17.08
C ASN A 28 3.66 7.61 16.73
N GLN A 29 4.71 7.23 15.99
CA GLN A 29 5.70 8.19 15.51
C GLN A 29 5.31 8.62 14.10
N HIS A 30 5.24 9.91 13.88
CA HIS A 30 4.97 10.45 12.55
C HIS A 30 6.14 10.13 11.62
N PHE A 31 5.83 9.76 10.39
CA PHE A 31 6.86 9.44 9.43
C PHE A 31 6.45 9.89 8.03
N ILE A 32 7.46 10.12 7.20
CA ILE A 32 7.32 10.30 5.76
C ILE A 32 8.39 9.42 5.15
N GLU A 33 8.00 8.57 4.22
CA GLU A 33 8.94 7.60 3.64
C GLU A 33 8.74 7.52 2.14
N GLU A 34 9.84 7.58 1.39
CA GLU A 34 9.82 7.32 -0.06
C GLU A 34 10.10 5.84 -0.26
N THR A 35 9.28 5.21 -1.08
CA THR A 35 9.40 3.78 -1.30
C THR A 35 8.83 3.42 -2.66
N THR A 36 8.60 2.12 -2.89
CA THR A 36 8.01 1.65 -4.14
C THR A 36 6.96 0.61 -3.84
N THR A 37 6.04 0.43 -4.79
CA THR A 37 5.07 -0.64 -4.73
C THR A 37 5.69 -1.94 -5.23
N GLU A 38 5.15 -3.07 -4.77
CA GLU A 38 5.47 -4.40 -5.30
C GLU A 38 4.44 -4.81 -6.34
N ASN A 39 3.21 -4.46 -6.08
CA ASN A 39 2.12 -4.67 -7.02
C ASN A 39 1.03 -3.66 -6.74
N VAL A 40 0.17 -3.48 -7.72
CA VAL A 40 -0.92 -2.50 -7.63
C VAL A 40 -2.20 -3.14 -8.13
N SER A 41 -3.31 -2.59 -7.69
CA SER A 41 -4.62 -2.96 -8.18
C SER A 41 -5.46 -1.68 -8.27
N LYS A 42 -6.67 -1.82 -8.77
CA LYS A 42 -7.56 -0.69 -8.91
C LYS A 42 -7.82 0.02 -7.58
N LEU A 43 -7.90 -0.73 -6.49
CA LEU A 43 -8.30 -0.19 -5.19
C LEU A 43 -7.19 -0.19 -4.15
N GLY A 44 -5.97 -0.54 -4.53
CA GLY A 44 -4.91 -0.57 -3.53
C GLY A 44 -3.55 -0.91 -4.08
N ALA A 45 -2.64 -1.24 -3.18
CA ALA A 45 -1.27 -1.56 -3.53
C ALA A 45 -0.61 -2.35 -2.42
N CYS A 46 0.45 -3.07 -2.77
CA CYS A 46 1.36 -3.67 -1.81
C CYS A 46 2.64 -2.85 -1.85
N ILE A 47 3.09 -2.40 -0.70
CA ILE A 47 4.18 -1.43 -0.58
C ILE A 47 5.25 -1.97 0.33
N VAL A 48 6.52 -1.77 -0.04
CA VAL A 48 7.64 -2.08 0.85
C VAL A 48 7.79 -0.92 1.84
N VAL A 49 7.96 -1.24 3.12
CA VAL A 49 8.09 -0.21 4.16
C VAL A 49 9.26 -0.56 5.07
N ASN A 50 9.87 0.45 5.67
CA ASN A 50 10.98 0.26 6.60
C ASN A 50 10.54 0.25 8.06
N ARG A 51 9.29 0.59 8.33
CA ARG A 51 8.80 0.66 9.71
C ARG A 51 7.64 -0.28 9.90
N VAL A 52 7.33 -0.54 11.16
CA VAL A 52 6.18 -1.38 11.50
C VAL A 52 4.96 -0.49 11.52
N LEU A 53 3.98 -0.83 10.68
CA LEU A 53 2.71 -0.11 10.65
C LEU A 53 1.67 -0.93 11.39
N LYS A 54 0.54 -0.30 11.66
CA LYS A 54 -0.52 -0.92 12.44
C LYS A 54 -1.69 -1.26 11.52
N LEU A 55 -2.22 -2.48 11.64
CA LEU A 55 -3.40 -2.85 10.87
C LEU A 55 -4.54 -1.89 11.19
N GLY A 56 -5.25 -1.48 10.16
CA GLY A 56 -6.37 -0.56 10.32
C GLY A 56 -6.00 0.90 10.34
N SER A 57 -4.71 1.24 10.43
CA SER A 57 -4.32 2.64 10.39
C SER A 57 -4.45 3.20 8.98
N VAL A 58 -4.66 4.51 8.89
CA VAL A 58 -4.81 5.19 7.62
C VAL A 58 -3.56 6.04 7.38
N ILE A 59 -2.98 5.86 6.20
CA ILE A 59 -1.80 6.64 5.80
C ILE A 59 -2.14 7.39 4.52
N SER A 60 -1.35 8.41 4.23
CA SER A 60 -1.45 9.11 2.95
C SER A 60 -0.45 8.51 1.98
N LEU A 61 -0.88 8.31 0.75
CA LEU A 61 -0.02 7.78 -0.30
C LEU A 61 -0.07 8.74 -1.47
N SER A 62 1.08 9.18 -1.95
CA SER A 62 1.16 10.03 -3.11
C SER A 62 2.15 9.48 -4.12
N ALA A 63 1.94 9.82 -5.38
CA ALA A 63 2.75 9.33 -6.48
C ALA A 63 2.76 10.37 -7.60
N PHE A 64 3.62 10.15 -8.58
CA PHE A 64 3.67 10.98 -9.80
C PHE A 64 3.85 12.46 -9.47
N GLN A 65 4.80 12.75 -8.56
CA GLN A 65 5.14 14.12 -8.17
C GLN A 65 3.93 14.88 -7.64
N GLY A 66 3.10 14.18 -6.86
CA GLY A 66 1.93 14.79 -6.23
C GLY A 66 0.68 14.82 -7.08
N LYS A 67 0.75 14.33 -8.32
CA LYS A 67 -0.44 14.30 -9.17
C LYS A 67 -1.46 13.27 -8.69
N PHE A 68 -1.01 12.28 -7.95
CA PHE A 68 -1.89 11.33 -7.29
C PHE A 68 -1.68 11.45 -5.79
N SER A 69 -2.75 11.53 -5.04
CA SER A 69 -2.70 11.52 -3.58
C SER A 69 -4.02 10.95 -3.06
N CYS A 70 -3.91 10.01 -2.14
CA CYS A 70 -5.09 9.34 -1.61
C CYS A 70 -4.78 8.79 -0.23
N LYS A 71 -5.79 8.69 0.61
CA LYS A 71 -5.64 8.01 1.89
C LYS A 71 -5.88 6.53 1.68
N ALA A 72 -5.12 5.73 2.40
CA ALA A 72 -5.19 4.29 2.27
C ALA A 72 -5.12 3.65 3.65
N GLU A 73 -5.89 2.59 3.82
CA GLU A 73 -5.93 1.85 5.07
C GLU A 73 -5.04 0.63 4.98
N VAL A 74 -4.27 0.37 6.02
CA VAL A 74 -3.40 -0.80 6.09
C VAL A 74 -4.24 -2.04 6.38
N LYS A 75 -4.31 -2.94 5.41
CA LYS A 75 -5.15 -4.14 5.49
C LYS A 75 -4.37 -5.41 5.79
N ALA A 76 -3.09 -5.44 5.47
CA ALA A 76 -2.27 -6.63 5.68
C ALA A 76 -0.83 -6.22 5.92
N ILE A 77 -0.11 -7.01 6.69
CA ILE A 77 1.29 -6.75 7.01
C ILE A 77 2.03 -8.07 6.85
N TRP A 78 3.13 -8.04 6.09
CA TRP A 78 4.00 -9.20 5.92
C TRP A 78 5.42 -8.82 6.31
N ILE A 79 6.09 -9.70 7.01
CA ILE A 79 7.49 -9.52 7.38
C ILE A 79 8.25 -10.70 6.83
N GLU A 80 9.16 -10.43 5.89
CA GLU A 80 10.01 -11.46 5.31
C GLU A 80 11.35 -11.42 6.00
N GLU A 81 11.58 -12.35 6.91
CA GLU A 81 12.80 -12.35 7.71
C GLU A 81 14.05 -12.61 6.87
N SER A 82 13.94 -13.44 5.84
CA SER A 82 15.09 -13.77 5.01
C SER A 82 15.65 -12.56 4.26
N GLU A 83 14.80 -11.63 3.88
CA GLU A 83 15.21 -10.42 3.17
C GLU A 83 15.15 -9.19 4.04
N LYS A 84 14.72 -9.34 5.28
CA LYS A 84 14.52 -8.23 6.20
C LYS A 84 13.60 -7.17 5.64
N LYS A 85 12.65 -7.59 4.81
CA LYS A 85 11.69 -6.69 4.20
C LYS A 85 10.37 -6.72 4.95
N LYS A 86 9.77 -5.56 5.07
CA LYS A 86 8.41 -5.44 5.56
C LYS A 86 7.55 -4.93 4.43
N LYS A 87 6.40 -5.54 4.25
CA LYS A 87 5.46 -5.15 3.20
C LYS A 87 4.10 -4.93 3.81
N VAL A 88 3.38 -3.97 3.30
CA VAL A 88 2.00 -3.74 3.73
C VAL A 88 1.09 -3.71 2.51
N GLY A 89 -0.08 -4.31 2.65
CA GLY A 89 -1.13 -4.18 1.68
C GLY A 89 -2.06 -3.08 2.14
N VAL A 90 -2.30 -2.12 1.28
CA VAL A 90 -3.18 -1.01 1.60
C VAL A 90 -4.33 -0.95 0.62
N ARG A 91 -5.46 -0.45 1.08
CA ARG A 91 -6.65 -0.24 0.27
C ARG A 91 -7.03 1.22 0.34
N PHE A 92 -7.26 1.83 -0.81
CA PHE A 92 -7.65 3.23 -0.84
C PHE A 92 -8.98 3.43 -0.12
N VAL A 93 -9.05 4.47 0.69
CA VAL A 93 -10.26 4.77 1.46
C VAL A 93 -11.37 5.23 0.54
N GLU A 94 -11.02 5.97 -0.50
CA GLU A 94 -11.98 6.44 -1.49
C GLU A 94 -11.50 6.03 -2.87
N PRO A 95 -12.41 5.88 -3.84
CA PRO A 95 -12.01 5.54 -5.20
C PRO A 95 -10.99 6.56 -5.71
N PRO A 96 -9.82 6.10 -6.13
CA PRO A 96 -8.75 7.02 -6.54
C PRO A 96 -8.99 7.60 -7.92
N ILE A 97 -8.47 8.80 -8.11
CA ILE A 97 -8.45 9.47 -9.40
C ILE A 97 -7.00 9.53 -9.83
N ASN A 98 -6.74 9.26 -11.10
CA ASN A 98 -5.39 9.30 -11.66
C ASN A 98 -4.46 8.21 -11.13
N TRP A 99 -5.01 7.11 -10.67
CA TRP A 99 -4.21 5.96 -10.30
C TRP A 99 -3.84 5.17 -11.57
N VAL A 100 -2.81 4.34 -11.48
CA VAL A 100 -2.30 3.61 -12.66
C VAL A 100 -3.24 2.53 -13.17
N VAL A 101 -4.13 2.04 -12.34
CA VAL A 101 -5.10 1.03 -12.72
C VAL A 101 -6.48 1.68 -12.65
N SER A 102 -7.20 1.63 -13.75
CA SER A 102 -8.52 2.24 -13.81
C SER A 102 -9.61 1.21 -14.12
#